data_becf1d246d18a7c81874457235934aec
#
_entry.id   becf1d246d18a7c81874457235934aec
#
_cell.length_a   1.000
_cell.length_b   1.000
_cell.length_c   1.000
_cell.angle_alpha   90.00
_cell.angle_beta   90.00
_cell.angle_gamma   90.00
#
_symmetry.space_group_name_H-M   'P 1'
#
loop_
_entity.id
_entity.type
_entity.pdbx_description
1 polymer ?
#
loop_
_entity_poly.entity_id
_entity_poly.type
_entity_poly.pdbx_seq_one_letter_code
_entity_poly.pdbx_strand_id
1 'polypeptide(L)'
;LTRWQKVQLSRHPNRPYFLDYIYKMTDEFIEIHGDRLSKDDKAMVGGFAKVDGKTVMFIGHQKGRNTKERQFRNFGMANPEGYRKALRLMKMAEKFNKPIVCLIDTPGAYPGIEAEERGQAEAIARNIKEMITLKVPVICIIIGEGASGGALGIGVGDKIFMMEFTWYSVISPESCSSILWRSWDYKEKAADALKLTSKDLLKQKIIDGIIKEPLGGAHNDPNKAAKMLKKKIVEELVALEKISPEKRINERINKFSSMGVTND
;
A
#
# COMPACT_ATOMS: atom_id res chain seq x y z
N LEU A 1 9.45 -19.37 9.15
CA LEU A 1 8.51 -18.50 9.90
C LEU A 1 7.07 -18.87 9.54
N THR A 2 6.20 -18.98 10.57
CA THR A 2 4.75 -19.16 10.41
C THR A 2 4.11 -17.91 9.80
N ARG A 3 2.85 -18.00 9.35
CA ARG A 3 2.10 -16.83 8.87
C ARG A 3 1.95 -15.77 9.95
N TRP A 4 1.63 -16.20 11.17
CA TRP A 4 1.51 -15.31 12.33
C TRP A 4 2.83 -14.60 12.65
N GLN A 5 3.95 -15.31 12.66
CA GLN A 5 5.26 -14.69 12.87
C GLN A 5 5.58 -13.61 11.81
N LYS A 6 5.17 -13.81 10.57
CA LYS A 6 5.32 -12.78 9.52
C LYS A 6 4.42 -11.56 9.77
N VAL A 7 3.20 -11.77 10.25
CA VAL A 7 2.32 -10.67 10.70
C VAL A 7 3.00 -9.86 11.80
N GLN A 8 3.60 -10.53 12.79
CA GLN A 8 4.35 -9.85 13.86
C GLN A 8 5.55 -9.07 13.31
N LEU A 9 6.33 -9.63 12.38
CA LEU A 9 7.44 -8.94 11.73
C LEU A 9 7.00 -7.73 10.92
N SER A 10 5.86 -7.79 10.25
CA SER A 10 5.31 -6.64 9.49
C SER A 10 4.98 -5.44 10.39
N ARG A 11 4.72 -5.72 11.66
CA ARG A 11 4.36 -4.73 12.71
C ARG A 11 5.53 -4.36 13.61
N HIS A 12 6.74 -4.84 13.31
CA HIS A 12 7.89 -4.59 14.17
C HIS A 12 8.11 -3.07 14.33
N PRO A 13 8.26 -2.54 15.56
CA PRO A 13 8.30 -1.10 15.83
C PRO A 13 9.43 -0.35 15.09
N ASN A 14 10.52 -1.05 14.79
CA ASN A 14 11.65 -0.49 14.05
C ASN A 14 11.56 -0.72 12.53
N ARG A 15 10.46 -1.33 12.03
CA ARG A 15 10.27 -1.49 10.60
C ARG A 15 10.16 -0.11 9.92
N PRO A 16 10.83 0.11 8.78
CA PRO A 16 10.73 1.37 8.06
C PRO A 16 9.30 1.64 7.61
N TYR A 17 8.85 2.88 7.79
CA TYR A 17 7.58 3.39 7.29
C TYR A 17 7.78 4.15 5.97
N PHE A 18 6.70 4.68 5.41
CA PHE A 18 6.71 5.41 4.14
C PHE A 18 7.82 6.47 4.05
N LEU A 19 7.86 7.41 4.98
CA LEU A 19 8.85 8.50 4.97
C LEU A 19 10.29 8.00 5.15
N ASP A 20 10.50 6.92 5.92
CA ASP A 20 11.84 6.33 6.05
C ASP A 20 12.36 5.82 4.71
N TYR A 21 11.49 5.18 3.92
CA TYR A 21 11.84 4.73 2.58
C TYR A 21 12.06 5.91 1.63
N ILE A 22 11.17 6.91 1.64
CA ILE A 22 11.32 8.09 0.80
C ILE A 22 12.67 8.75 1.01
N TYR A 23 13.03 9.09 2.24
CA TYR A 23 14.30 9.76 2.54
C TYR A 23 15.55 8.90 2.26
N LYS A 24 15.41 7.57 2.20
CA LYS A 24 16.52 6.67 1.86
C LYS A 24 16.65 6.36 0.37
N MET A 25 15.58 6.52 -0.41
CA MET A 25 15.51 6.14 -1.82
C MET A 25 15.59 7.32 -2.78
N THR A 26 15.26 8.52 -2.31
CA THR A 26 15.06 9.70 -3.16
C THR A 26 16.02 10.81 -2.78
N ASP A 27 16.38 11.65 -3.75
CA ASP A 27 17.26 12.78 -3.53
C ASP A 27 16.51 14.02 -3.04
N GLU A 28 15.23 14.15 -3.40
CA GLU A 28 14.39 15.29 -3.08
C GLU A 28 12.93 14.80 -2.95
N PHE A 29 12.23 15.27 -1.92
CA PHE A 29 10.80 14.99 -1.75
C PHE A 29 10.03 16.25 -1.42
N ILE A 30 9.03 16.57 -2.24
CA ILE A 30 8.13 17.70 -2.06
C ILE A 30 6.76 17.15 -1.68
N GLU A 31 6.43 17.18 -0.38
CA GLU A 31 5.14 16.73 0.13
C GLU A 31 4.03 17.70 -0.29
N ILE A 32 2.89 17.16 -0.71
CA ILE A 32 1.73 17.92 -1.15
C ILE A 32 0.52 17.60 -0.27
N HIS A 33 -0.04 18.61 0.36
CA HIS A 33 -1.04 18.50 1.40
C HIS A 33 -2.47 18.78 0.92
N GLY A 34 -3.44 18.23 1.65
CA GLY A 34 -4.87 18.54 1.55
C GLY A 34 -5.61 17.88 0.39
N ASP A 35 -6.90 17.64 0.60
CA ASP A 35 -7.78 17.01 -0.39
C ASP A 35 -8.49 18.04 -1.31
N ARG A 36 -8.38 19.32 -1.03
CA ARG A 36 -9.07 20.45 -1.70
C ARG A 36 -10.60 20.44 -1.53
N LEU A 37 -11.11 19.68 -0.57
CA LEU A 37 -12.52 19.64 -0.24
C LEU A 37 -12.79 19.97 1.24
N SER A 38 -12.03 19.34 2.15
CA SER A 38 -12.25 19.45 3.59
C SER A 38 -10.97 19.82 4.34
N LYS A 39 -9.99 18.91 4.38
CA LYS A 39 -8.76 19.10 5.16
C LYS A 39 -7.62 18.23 4.67
N ASP A 40 -6.51 18.24 5.39
CA ASP A 40 -5.41 17.31 5.18
C ASP A 40 -5.55 16.07 6.07
N ASP A 41 -5.09 14.92 5.59
CA ASP A 41 -4.97 13.69 6.35
C ASP A 41 -3.50 13.38 6.63
N LYS A 42 -3.15 13.11 7.89
CA LYS A 42 -1.77 12.89 8.33
C LYS A 42 -1.32 11.42 8.19
N ALA A 43 -2.26 10.50 8.05
CA ALA A 43 -1.96 9.08 7.81
C ALA A 43 -1.61 8.81 6.34
N MET A 44 -2.19 9.56 5.40
CA MET A 44 -1.87 9.49 3.98
C MET A 44 -0.88 10.59 3.63
N VAL A 45 0.31 10.22 3.19
CA VAL A 45 1.37 11.14 2.75
C VAL A 45 1.61 10.96 1.27
N GLY A 46 1.88 12.04 0.55
CA GLY A 46 2.26 11.93 -0.85
C GLY A 46 2.87 13.20 -1.41
N GLY A 47 3.63 13.04 -2.48
CA GLY A 47 4.35 14.13 -3.11
C GLY A 47 5.24 13.64 -4.24
N PHE A 48 5.85 14.58 -4.95
CA PHE A 48 6.85 14.30 -5.95
C PHE A 48 8.22 14.08 -5.32
N ALA A 49 8.93 13.07 -5.81
CA ALA A 49 10.32 12.81 -5.44
C ALA A 49 11.15 12.46 -6.68
N LYS A 50 12.48 12.63 -6.57
CA LYS A 50 13.42 12.19 -7.61
C LYS A 50 14.06 10.86 -7.22
N VAL A 51 13.98 9.88 -8.12
CA VAL A 51 14.63 8.58 -8.01
C VAL A 51 15.49 8.37 -9.26
N ASP A 52 16.80 8.30 -9.08
CA ASP A 52 17.77 8.19 -10.20
C ASP A 52 17.47 9.18 -11.34
N GLY A 53 17.22 10.46 -10.97
CA GLY A 53 16.94 11.55 -11.90
C GLY A 53 15.51 11.60 -12.44
N LYS A 54 14.67 10.56 -12.22
CA LYS A 54 13.27 10.54 -12.64
C LYS A 54 12.35 11.11 -11.56
N THR A 55 11.43 11.97 -11.96
CA THR A 55 10.36 12.47 -11.08
C THR A 55 9.24 11.44 -11.01
N VAL A 56 8.90 11.04 -9.79
CA VAL A 56 7.88 10.03 -9.47
C VAL A 56 6.92 10.60 -8.43
N MET A 57 5.63 10.34 -8.56
CA MET A 57 4.66 10.61 -7.51
C MET A 57 4.66 9.44 -6.53
N PHE A 58 5.06 9.68 -5.29
CA PHE A 58 4.94 8.72 -4.20
C PHE A 58 3.73 9.03 -3.33
N ILE A 59 2.97 7.99 -2.99
CA ILE A 59 1.80 8.08 -2.11
C ILE A 59 1.87 6.90 -1.15
N GLY A 60 1.57 7.09 0.13
CA GLY A 60 1.58 5.96 1.04
C GLY A 60 1.07 6.27 2.44
N HIS A 61 0.90 5.22 3.21
CA HIS A 61 0.48 5.30 4.60
C HIS A 61 1.69 5.53 5.50
N GLN A 62 1.57 6.51 6.38
CA GLN A 62 2.58 6.82 7.39
C GLN A 62 2.06 6.48 8.77
N LYS A 63 2.78 5.63 9.49
CA LYS A 63 2.59 5.35 10.91
C LYS A 63 3.56 6.18 11.76
N GLY A 64 3.29 6.27 13.04
CA GLY A 64 4.19 6.89 14.01
C GLY A 64 4.96 5.86 14.84
N ARG A 65 6.13 6.25 15.39
CA ARG A 65 6.98 5.37 16.20
C ARG A 65 6.62 5.40 17.69
N ASN A 66 6.30 6.56 18.22
CA ASN A 66 5.87 6.77 19.59
C ASN A 66 4.36 7.07 19.66
N THR A 67 3.79 7.10 20.86
CA THR A 67 2.34 7.31 21.06
C THR A 67 1.85 8.61 20.45
N LYS A 68 2.60 9.73 20.62
CA LYS A 68 2.23 11.04 20.08
C LYS A 68 2.21 11.03 18.54
N GLU A 69 3.22 10.45 17.92
CA GLU A 69 3.27 10.33 16.47
C GLU A 69 2.19 9.39 15.93
N ARG A 70 1.93 8.27 16.61
CA ARG A 70 0.85 7.33 16.24
C ARG A 70 -0.51 8.00 16.25
N GLN A 71 -0.80 8.78 17.30
CA GLN A 71 -2.04 9.58 17.36
C GLN A 71 -2.09 10.62 16.23
N PHE A 72 -1.00 11.36 16.01
CA PHE A 72 -0.92 12.35 14.95
C PHE A 72 -1.12 11.75 13.54
N ARG A 73 -0.58 10.54 13.31
CA ARG A 73 -0.71 9.78 12.06
C ARG A 73 -1.93 8.85 12.04
N ASN A 74 -2.84 9.00 13.01
CA ASN A 74 -4.04 8.15 13.16
C ASN A 74 -3.74 6.66 13.00
N PHE A 75 -2.61 6.20 13.55
CA PHE A 75 -2.12 4.81 13.48
C PHE A 75 -1.93 4.27 12.06
N GLY A 76 -1.80 5.12 11.07
CA GLY A 76 -1.76 4.75 9.64
C GLY A 76 -3.14 4.46 9.04
N MET A 77 -4.21 4.78 9.74
CA MET A 77 -5.59 4.66 9.27
C MET A 77 -6.05 5.97 8.63
N ALA A 78 -6.08 6.03 7.31
CA ALA A 78 -6.49 7.24 6.61
C ALA A 78 -7.99 7.50 6.73
N ASN A 79 -8.34 8.78 6.88
CA ASN A 79 -9.69 9.31 6.76
C ASN A 79 -10.06 9.51 5.27
N PRO A 80 -11.32 9.84 4.94
CA PRO A 80 -11.74 10.11 3.56
C PRO A 80 -10.87 11.14 2.85
N GLU A 81 -10.42 12.16 3.57
CA GLU A 81 -9.53 13.19 3.07
C GLU A 81 -8.19 12.62 2.58
N GLY A 82 -7.70 11.57 3.22
CA GLY A 82 -6.47 10.88 2.80
C GLY A 82 -6.63 10.21 1.43
N TYR A 83 -7.74 9.49 1.22
CA TYR A 83 -8.03 8.86 -0.06
C TYR A 83 -8.32 9.87 -1.16
N ARG A 84 -9.07 10.95 -0.87
CA ARG A 84 -9.28 12.05 -1.83
C ARG A 84 -7.98 12.76 -2.17
N LYS A 85 -7.10 13.01 -1.19
CA LYS A 85 -5.76 13.55 -1.41
C LYS A 85 -4.96 12.61 -2.32
N ALA A 86 -4.95 11.30 -2.04
CA ALA A 86 -4.26 10.31 -2.87
C ALA A 86 -4.73 10.37 -4.32
N LEU A 87 -6.04 10.38 -4.57
CA LEU A 87 -6.58 10.48 -5.93
C LEU A 87 -6.19 11.80 -6.60
N ARG A 88 -6.26 12.92 -5.89
CA ARG A 88 -5.83 14.21 -6.42
C ARG A 88 -4.37 14.20 -6.85
N LEU A 89 -3.49 13.57 -6.07
CA LEU A 89 -2.08 13.42 -6.40
C LEU A 89 -1.88 12.49 -7.61
N MET A 90 -2.63 11.39 -7.70
CA MET A 90 -2.61 10.50 -8.86
C MET A 90 -3.02 11.23 -10.15
N LYS A 91 -4.09 12.02 -10.10
CA LYS A 91 -4.52 12.85 -11.23
C LYS A 91 -3.52 13.94 -11.58
N MET A 92 -2.84 14.51 -10.60
CA MET A 92 -1.74 15.45 -10.82
C MET A 92 -0.56 14.75 -11.53
N ALA A 93 -0.16 13.57 -11.08
CA ALA A 93 0.87 12.77 -11.72
C ALA A 93 0.52 12.42 -13.17
N GLU A 94 -0.73 12.01 -13.42
CA GLU A 94 -1.26 11.75 -14.77
C GLU A 94 -1.17 12.99 -15.66
N LYS A 95 -1.61 14.15 -15.17
CA LYS A 95 -1.54 15.43 -15.90
C LYS A 95 -0.11 15.79 -16.33
N PHE A 96 0.88 15.53 -15.48
CA PHE A 96 2.29 15.81 -15.76
C PHE A 96 3.04 14.61 -16.35
N ASN A 97 2.33 13.55 -16.74
CA ASN A 97 2.91 12.32 -17.27
C ASN A 97 4.05 11.77 -16.39
N LYS A 98 3.80 11.68 -15.08
CA LYS A 98 4.73 11.13 -14.10
C LYS A 98 4.20 9.81 -13.55
N PRO A 99 5.06 8.77 -13.39
CA PRO A 99 4.66 7.50 -12.81
C PRO A 99 4.29 7.65 -11.33
N ILE A 100 3.50 6.70 -10.85
CA ILE A 100 2.98 6.66 -9.49
C ILE A 100 3.51 5.42 -8.78
N VAL A 101 3.97 5.59 -7.55
CA VAL A 101 4.35 4.50 -6.64
C VAL A 101 3.57 4.64 -5.34
N CYS A 102 2.75 3.64 -5.03
CA CYS A 102 1.98 3.55 -3.79
C CYS A 102 2.68 2.60 -2.80
N LEU A 103 3.06 3.10 -1.61
CA LEU A 103 3.61 2.28 -0.54
C LEU A 103 2.56 2.09 0.56
N ILE A 104 2.12 0.85 0.74
CA ILE A 104 0.97 0.49 1.58
C ILE A 104 1.46 -0.04 2.92
N ASP A 105 1.04 0.62 4.01
CA ASP A 105 1.26 0.17 5.39
C ASP A 105 0.16 0.66 6.32
N THR A 106 -0.97 -0.03 6.32
CA THR A 106 -2.16 0.34 7.08
C THR A 106 -2.85 -0.87 7.71
N PRO A 107 -3.33 -0.76 8.97
CA PRO A 107 -4.22 -1.76 9.57
C PRO A 107 -5.65 -1.68 9.05
N GLY A 108 -5.97 -0.68 8.21
CA GLY A 108 -7.29 -0.46 7.61
C GLY A 108 -7.58 1.03 7.40
N ALA A 109 -8.71 1.34 6.79
CA ALA A 109 -9.24 2.70 6.76
C ALA A 109 -9.80 3.07 8.14
N TYR A 110 -9.79 4.36 8.50
CA TYR A 110 -10.35 4.79 9.79
C TYR A 110 -11.86 4.50 9.87
N PRO A 111 -12.32 3.74 10.88
CA PRO A 111 -13.70 3.26 10.96
C PRO A 111 -14.63 4.16 11.79
N GLY A 112 -14.20 5.39 12.10
CA GLY A 112 -14.98 6.30 12.95
C GLY A 112 -16.21 6.87 12.25
N ILE A 113 -17.25 7.23 13.02
CA ILE A 113 -18.50 7.80 12.53
C ILE A 113 -18.20 9.05 11.67
N GLU A 114 -17.32 9.91 12.11
CA GLU A 114 -16.94 11.13 11.37
C GLU A 114 -16.33 10.83 10.00
N ALA A 115 -15.68 9.67 9.84
CA ALA A 115 -15.16 9.26 8.54
C ALA A 115 -16.29 8.76 7.63
N GLU A 116 -17.27 8.03 8.17
CA GLU A 116 -18.44 7.62 7.41
C GLU A 116 -19.25 8.83 6.93
N GLU A 117 -19.52 9.79 7.82
CA GLU A 117 -20.24 11.04 7.51
C GLU A 117 -19.55 11.83 6.39
N ARG A 118 -18.21 11.78 6.30
CA ARG A 118 -17.44 12.44 5.25
C ARG A 118 -17.14 11.56 4.04
N GLY A 119 -17.79 10.39 3.92
CA GLY A 119 -17.79 9.55 2.74
C GLY A 119 -16.57 8.62 2.63
N GLN A 120 -16.21 7.87 3.71
CA GLN A 120 -15.09 6.93 3.70
C GLN A 120 -15.21 5.88 2.60
N ALA A 121 -16.38 5.24 2.49
CA ALA A 121 -16.63 4.22 1.49
C ALA A 121 -16.57 4.79 0.06
N GLU A 122 -17.17 5.96 -0.17
CA GLU A 122 -17.14 6.64 -1.47
C GLU A 122 -15.71 6.98 -1.89
N ALA A 123 -14.92 7.55 -1.00
CA ALA A 123 -13.55 7.97 -1.30
C ALA A 123 -12.66 6.77 -1.69
N ILE A 124 -12.81 5.64 -1.00
CA ILE A 124 -12.10 4.39 -1.33
C ILE A 124 -12.59 3.82 -2.67
N ALA A 125 -13.91 3.67 -2.84
CA ALA A 125 -14.48 3.10 -4.05
C ALA A 125 -14.14 3.93 -5.29
N ARG A 126 -14.17 5.25 -5.17
CA ARG A 126 -13.79 6.17 -6.24
C ARG A 126 -12.32 6.01 -6.61
N ASN A 127 -11.42 5.90 -5.63
CA ASN A 127 -10.01 5.65 -5.90
C ASN A 127 -9.80 4.36 -6.69
N ILE A 128 -10.43 3.25 -6.27
CA ILE A 128 -10.36 1.95 -6.98
C ILE A 128 -10.80 2.12 -8.43
N LYS A 129 -11.95 2.76 -8.66
CA LYS A 129 -12.48 3.03 -10.00
C LYS A 129 -11.54 3.87 -10.85
N GLU A 130 -11.03 4.96 -10.30
CA GLU A 130 -10.17 5.90 -11.04
C GLU A 130 -8.77 5.35 -11.31
N MET A 131 -8.22 4.58 -10.38
CA MET A 131 -6.90 3.96 -10.54
C MET A 131 -6.84 2.98 -11.69
N ILE A 132 -7.94 2.28 -12.00
CA ILE A 132 -8.02 1.33 -13.13
C ILE A 132 -7.71 2.03 -14.46
N THR A 133 -8.10 3.29 -14.62
CA THR A 133 -8.01 4.03 -15.89
C THR A 133 -6.85 5.01 -15.98
N LEU A 134 -5.98 5.10 -14.95
CA LEU A 134 -4.80 5.97 -15.00
C LEU A 134 -3.88 5.62 -16.16
N LYS A 135 -3.52 6.63 -16.95
CA LYS A 135 -2.70 6.48 -18.17
C LYS A 135 -1.21 6.36 -17.91
N VAL A 136 -0.74 6.71 -16.71
CA VAL A 136 0.66 6.61 -16.30
C VAL A 136 0.95 5.28 -15.61
N PRO A 137 2.22 4.81 -15.56
CA PRO A 137 2.59 3.64 -14.77
C PRO A 137 2.21 3.76 -13.31
N VAL A 138 1.61 2.71 -12.74
CA VAL A 138 1.22 2.64 -11.33
C VAL A 138 1.78 1.37 -10.71
N ILE A 139 2.62 1.50 -9.69
CA ILE A 139 3.19 0.40 -8.91
C ILE A 139 2.67 0.48 -7.48
N CYS A 140 2.10 -0.59 -6.96
CA CYS A 140 1.63 -0.69 -5.58
C CYS A 140 2.50 -1.69 -4.81
N ILE A 141 2.98 -1.33 -3.63
CA ILE A 141 3.89 -2.17 -2.84
C ILE A 141 3.44 -2.19 -1.38
N ILE A 142 3.15 -3.37 -0.86
CA ILE A 142 2.88 -3.57 0.56
C ILE A 142 4.22 -3.62 1.30
N ILE A 143 4.48 -2.61 2.14
CA ILE A 143 5.73 -2.46 2.89
C ILE A 143 5.61 -2.86 4.37
N GLY A 144 4.40 -3.07 4.84
CA GLY A 144 4.07 -3.50 6.20
C GLY A 144 2.76 -4.26 6.24
N GLU A 145 1.71 -3.64 6.70
CA GLU A 145 0.35 -4.18 6.75
C GLU A 145 -0.46 -3.70 5.55
N GLY A 146 -1.13 -4.60 4.86
CA GLY A 146 -2.07 -4.29 3.80
C GLY A 146 -3.48 -4.73 4.17
N ALA A 147 -4.24 -3.91 4.91
CA ALA A 147 -5.54 -4.33 5.41
C ALA A 147 -6.72 -3.69 4.68
N SER A 148 -7.63 -4.54 4.21
CA SER A 148 -9.00 -4.20 3.81
C SER A 148 -9.07 -3.08 2.76
N GLY A 149 -10.19 -2.34 2.74
CA GLY A 149 -10.39 -1.17 1.89
C GLY A 149 -9.35 -0.08 2.06
N GLY A 150 -8.72 0.00 3.25
CA GLY A 150 -7.63 0.92 3.50
C GLY A 150 -6.45 0.73 2.56
N ALA A 151 -6.05 -0.51 2.37
CA ALA A 151 -5.00 -0.87 1.42
C ALA A 151 -5.46 -0.76 -0.04
N LEU A 152 -6.69 -1.21 -0.34
CA LEU A 152 -7.25 -1.18 -1.69
C LEU A 152 -7.40 0.24 -2.24
N GLY A 153 -7.70 1.22 -1.40
CA GLY A 153 -7.88 2.62 -1.79
C GLY A 153 -6.68 3.26 -2.48
N ILE A 154 -5.50 2.64 -2.38
CA ILE A 154 -4.29 2.99 -3.14
C ILE A 154 -3.57 1.74 -3.69
N GLY A 155 -4.29 0.61 -3.81
CA GLY A 155 -3.71 -0.70 -4.12
C GLY A 155 -3.95 -1.21 -5.54
N VAL A 156 -4.54 -0.42 -6.43
CA VAL A 156 -4.89 -0.83 -7.81
C VAL A 156 -3.84 -0.33 -8.79
N GLY A 157 -2.94 -1.21 -9.24
CA GLY A 157 -1.82 -0.82 -10.11
C GLY A 157 -1.51 -1.80 -11.22
N ASP A 158 -0.63 -1.37 -12.15
CA ASP A 158 -0.07 -2.23 -13.19
C ASP A 158 0.72 -3.38 -12.59
N LYS A 159 1.43 -3.08 -11.51
CA LYS A 159 2.21 -4.05 -10.73
C LYS A 159 1.88 -3.94 -9.24
N ILE A 160 1.72 -5.09 -8.60
CA ILE A 160 1.49 -5.21 -7.16
C ILE A 160 2.58 -6.09 -6.58
N PHE A 161 3.36 -5.55 -5.67
CA PHE A 161 4.41 -6.28 -4.96
C PHE A 161 4.15 -6.31 -3.46
N MET A 162 4.74 -7.27 -2.80
CA MET A 162 4.84 -7.32 -1.35
C MET A 162 6.30 -7.47 -0.93
N MET A 163 6.71 -6.79 0.14
CA MET A 163 7.95 -7.14 0.81
C MET A 163 7.81 -8.52 1.49
N GLU A 164 8.90 -9.23 1.67
CA GLU A 164 8.90 -10.65 2.04
C GLU A 164 8.15 -10.95 3.34
N PHE A 165 8.30 -10.08 4.35
CA PHE A 165 7.68 -10.25 5.68
C PHE A 165 6.54 -9.26 5.91
N THR A 166 5.65 -9.13 4.92
CA THR A 166 4.43 -8.34 4.99
C THR A 166 3.20 -9.23 4.84
N TRP A 167 2.03 -8.69 5.12
CA TRP A 167 0.77 -9.38 4.88
C TRP A 167 -0.23 -8.46 4.15
N TYR A 168 -1.13 -9.08 3.39
CA TYR A 168 -2.19 -8.40 2.67
C TYR A 168 -3.47 -9.23 2.75
N SER A 169 -4.55 -8.67 3.27
CA SER A 169 -5.82 -9.37 3.48
C SER A 169 -6.98 -8.40 3.64
N VAL A 170 -8.19 -8.92 3.42
CA VAL A 170 -9.44 -8.20 3.68
C VAL A 170 -9.64 -7.87 5.17
N ILE A 171 -9.04 -8.64 6.07
CA ILE A 171 -9.22 -8.52 7.52
C ILE A 171 -7.94 -8.93 8.26
N SER A 172 -7.70 -8.37 9.44
CA SER A 172 -6.60 -8.81 10.30
C SER A 172 -6.89 -10.19 10.93
N PRO A 173 -5.86 -10.99 11.25
CA PRO A 173 -6.04 -12.27 11.92
C PRO A 173 -6.81 -12.16 13.25
N GLU A 174 -6.58 -11.10 14.02
CA GLU A 174 -7.25 -10.85 15.28
C GLU A 174 -8.74 -10.57 15.09
N SER A 175 -9.08 -9.70 14.12
CA SER A 175 -10.48 -9.41 13.80
C SER A 175 -11.20 -10.64 13.22
N CYS A 176 -10.55 -11.39 12.37
CA CYS A 176 -11.05 -12.68 11.87
C CYS A 176 -11.31 -13.66 13.01
N SER A 177 -10.36 -13.76 13.94
CA SER A 177 -10.48 -14.61 15.14
C SER A 177 -11.69 -14.20 16.01
N SER A 178 -11.84 -12.89 16.23
CA SER A 178 -12.98 -12.34 17.01
C SER A 178 -14.32 -12.67 16.35
N ILE A 179 -14.45 -12.52 15.04
CA ILE A 179 -15.70 -12.78 14.31
C ILE A 179 -16.03 -14.26 14.32
N LEU A 180 -15.08 -15.14 14.02
CA LEU A 180 -15.33 -16.57 13.84
C LEU A 180 -15.38 -17.34 15.16
N TRP A 181 -14.56 -16.97 16.14
CA TRP A 181 -14.40 -17.74 17.40
C TRP A 181 -14.68 -16.91 18.66
N ARG A 182 -15.02 -15.64 18.53
CA ARG A 182 -15.29 -14.69 19.64
C ARG A 182 -14.14 -14.59 20.65
N SER A 183 -12.90 -14.86 20.20
CA SER A 183 -11.68 -14.76 20.99
C SER A 183 -10.50 -14.44 20.11
N TRP A 184 -9.50 -13.73 20.66
CA TRP A 184 -8.20 -13.49 20.00
C TRP A 184 -7.23 -14.69 20.09
N ASP A 185 -7.55 -15.70 20.88
CA ASP A 185 -6.69 -16.87 21.09
C ASP A 185 -6.48 -17.68 19.79
N TYR A 186 -7.39 -17.55 18.84
CA TYR A 186 -7.32 -18.24 17.54
C TYR A 186 -6.68 -17.42 16.42
N LYS A 187 -6.01 -16.28 16.72
CA LYS A 187 -5.38 -15.40 15.72
C LYS A 187 -4.34 -16.12 14.83
N GLU A 188 -3.59 -17.09 15.37
CA GLU A 188 -2.64 -17.86 14.57
C GLU A 188 -3.36 -18.79 13.58
N LYS A 189 -4.42 -19.45 14.03
CA LYS A 189 -5.29 -20.26 13.18
C LYS A 189 -5.98 -19.42 12.11
N ALA A 190 -6.42 -18.20 12.46
CA ALA A 190 -6.97 -17.24 11.52
C ALA A 190 -5.93 -16.81 10.46
N ALA A 191 -4.69 -16.50 10.87
CA ALA A 191 -3.62 -16.17 9.95
C ALA A 191 -3.32 -17.32 8.95
N ASP A 192 -3.37 -18.57 9.42
CA ASP A 192 -3.17 -19.74 8.55
C ASP A 192 -4.33 -19.94 7.58
N ALA A 193 -5.57 -19.73 8.01
CA ALA A 193 -6.76 -19.84 7.16
C ALA A 193 -6.83 -18.73 6.11
N LEU A 194 -6.47 -17.50 6.47
CA LEU A 194 -6.49 -16.34 5.57
C LEU A 194 -5.44 -16.39 4.45
N LYS A 195 -4.37 -17.18 4.61
CA LYS A 195 -3.29 -17.31 3.59
C LYS A 195 -2.80 -15.95 3.10
N LEU A 196 -2.45 -15.04 4.04
CA LEU A 196 -2.25 -13.61 3.81
C LEU A 196 -0.81 -13.19 3.53
N THR A 197 0.15 -14.14 3.48
CA THR A 197 1.57 -13.80 3.30
C THR A 197 1.94 -13.59 1.83
N SER A 198 3.06 -12.92 1.59
CA SER A 198 3.57 -12.67 0.24
C SER A 198 3.67 -13.94 -0.62
N LYS A 199 4.09 -15.07 -0.02
CA LYS A 199 4.17 -16.37 -0.73
C LYS A 199 2.79 -16.92 -1.09
N ASP A 200 1.83 -16.79 -0.18
CA ASP A 200 0.46 -17.26 -0.41
C ASP A 200 -0.19 -16.47 -1.55
N LEU A 201 -0.07 -15.14 -1.52
CA LEU A 201 -0.71 -14.27 -2.51
C LEU A 201 -0.03 -14.32 -3.89
N LEU A 202 1.27 -14.57 -3.93
CA LEU A 202 1.95 -14.85 -5.19
C LEU A 202 1.44 -16.15 -5.82
N LYS A 203 1.26 -17.22 -5.00
CA LYS A 203 0.69 -18.49 -5.47
C LYS A 203 -0.74 -18.32 -5.99
N GLN A 204 -1.53 -17.45 -5.36
CA GLN A 204 -2.89 -17.11 -5.76
C GLN A 204 -2.97 -16.10 -6.93
N LYS A 205 -1.83 -15.64 -7.45
CA LYS A 205 -1.74 -14.63 -8.53
C LYS A 205 -2.40 -13.28 -8.19
N ILE A 206 -2.50 -12.95 -6.90
CA ILE A 206 -3.02 -11.65 -6.43
C ILE A 206 -1.93 -10.58 -6.51
N ILE A 207 -0.65 -10.97 -6.35
CA ILE A 207 0.50 -10.07 -6.50
C ILE A 207 1.41 -10.55 -7.63
N ASP A 208 2.16 -9.60 -8.22
CA ASP A 208 3.07 -9.86 -9.34
C ASP A 208 4.46 -10.35 -8.87
N GLY A 209 4.81 -10.14 -7.61
CA GLY A 209 6.10 -10.59 -7.10
C GLY A 209 6.38 -10.23 -5.66
N ILE A 210 7.50 -10.74 -5.16
CA ILE A 210 7.98 -10.53 -3.78
C ILE A 210 9.30 -9.78 -3.81
N ILE A 211 9.39 -8.70 -3.06
CA ILE A 211 10.63 -7.97 -2.82
C ILE A 211 11.30 -8.59 -1.58
N LYS A 212 12.48 -9.15 -1.76
CA LYS A 212 13.23 -9.75 -0.67
C LYS A 212 13.60 -8.70 0.38
N GLU A 213 13.75 -9.15 1.61
CA GLU A 213 14.20 -8.34 2.73
C GLU A 213 15.60 -8.79 3.19
N PRO A 214 16.35 -7.90 3.86
CA PRO A 214 17.57 -8.31 4.55
C PRO A 214 17.33 -9.46 5.52
N LEU A 215 18.38 -10.22 5.84
CA LEU A 215 18.30 -11.27 6.85
C LEU A 215 17.74 -10.73 8.17
N GLY A 216 16.71 -11.36 8.69
CA GLY A 216 15.98 -10.92 9.88
C GLY A 216 14.84 -9.93 9.61
N GLY A 217 14.75 -9.32 8.43
CA GLY A 217 13.68 -8.39 8.02
C GLY A 217 14.15 -6.95 7.79
N ALA A 218 13.27 -6.12 7.26
CA ALA A 218 13.57 -4.73 6.90
C ALA A 218 14.00 -3.86 8.10
N HIS A 219 13.56 -4.19 9.31
CA HIS A 219 13.93 -3.48 10.54
C HIS A 219 15.37 -3.74 10.97
N ASN A 220 15.98 -4.85 10.53
CA ASN A 220 17.35 -5.20 10.88
C ASN A 220 18.38 -4.41 10.06
N ASP A 221 18.07 -4.14 8.79
CA ASP A 221 18.89 -3.29 7.91
C ASP A 221 17.98 -2.43 7.01
N PRO A 222 17.49 -1.28 7.54
CA PRO A 222 16.61 -0.37 6.81
C PRO A 222 17.24 0.20 5.53
N ASN A 223 18.56 0.40 5.52
CA ASN A 223 19.25 0.95 4.35
C ASN A 223 19.32 -0.07 3.21
N LYS A 224 19.63 -1.33 3.52
CA LYS A 224 19.61 -2.41 2.54
C LYS A 224 18.19 -2.68 2.04
N ALA A 225 17.19 -2.67 2.93
CA ALA A 225 15.80 -2.81 2.55
C ALA A 225 15.36 -1.72 1.56
N ALA A 226 15.71 -0.45 1.84
CA ALA A 226 15.42 0.67 0.94
C ALA A 226 16.14 0.53 -0.42
N LYS A 227 17.39 0.10 -0.45
CA LYS A 227 18.12 -0.16 -1.70
C LYS A 227 17.44 -1.26 -2.54
N MET A 228 16.99 -2.35 -1.90
CA MET A 228 16.29 -3.44 -2.60
C MET A 228 14.93 -2.97 -3.13
N LEU A 229 14.20 -2.19 -2.36
CA LEU A 229 12.93 -1.59 -2.76
C LEU A 229 13.12 -0.62 -3.94
N LYS A 230 14.09 0.31 -3.83
CA LYS A 230 14.44 1.26 -4.90
C LYS A 230 14.78 0.54 -6.20
N LYS A 231 15.67 -0.46 -6.14
CA LYS A 231 16.05 -1.26 -7.31
C LYS A 231 14.83 -1.84 -8.01
N LYS A 232 13.90 -2.46 -7.25
CA LYS A 232 12.69 -3.05 -7.83
C LYS A 232 11.78 -2.00 -8.46
N ILE A 233 11.59 -0.85 -7.81
CA ILE A 233 10.78 0.26 -8.34
C ILE A 233 11.36 0.73 -9.68
N VAL A 234 12.66 1.00 -9.75
CA VAL A 234 13.31 1.50 -10.97
C VAL A 234 13.20 0.49 -12.12
N GLU A 235 13.47 -0.80 -11.85
CA GLU A 235 13.32 -1.87 -12.84
C GLU A 235 11.91 -1.92 -13.45
N GLU A 236 10.89 -1.87 -12.61
CA GLU A 236 9.50 -1.96 -13.05
C GLU A 236 9.02 -0.68 -13.76
N LEU A 237 9.47 0.50 -13.32
CA LEU A 237 9.16 1.74 -14.02
C LEU A 237 9.72 1.74 -15.44
N VAL A 238 10.98 1.31 -15.61
CA VAL A 238 11.60 1.18 -16.94
C VAL A 238 10.85 0.19 -17.83
N ALA A 239 10.36 -0.90 -17.27
CA ALA A 239 9.58 -1.89 -18.01
C ALA A 239 8.20 -1.34 -18.42
N LEU A 240 7.48 -0.70 -17.50
CA LEU A 240 6.13 -0.17 -17.74
C LEU A 240 6.12 1.03 -18.68
N GLU A 241 7.16 1.86 -18.70
CA GLU A 241 7.28 3.00 -19.61
C GLU A 241 7.36 2.58 -21.09
N LYS A 242 7.77 1.34 -21.38
CA LYS A 242 7.81 0.77 -22.74
C LYS A 242 6.44 0.31 -23.25
N ILE A 243 5.45 0.25 -22.39
CA ILE A 243 4.10 -0.21 -22.72
C ILE A 243 3.21 1.02 -22.95
N SER A 244 2.40 1.03 -24.03
CA SER A 244 1.51 2.14 -24.28
C SER A 244 0.44 2.30 -23.18
N PRO A 245 -0.07 3.51 -22.94
CA PRO A 245 -1.10 3.74 -21.93
C PRO A 245 -2.33 2.85 -22.08
N GLU A 246 -2.83 2.69 -23.31
CA GLU A 246 -4.00 1.87 -23.63
C GLU A 246 -3.75 0.40 -23.28
N LYS A 247 -2.57 -0.12 -23.65
CA LYS A 247 -2.19 -1.49 -23.35
C LYS A 247 -2.07 -1.70 -21.83
N ARG A 248 -1.45 -0.77 -21.09
CA ARG A 248 -1.36 -0.86 -19.62
C ARG A 248 -2.73 -0.88 -18.96
N ILE A 249 -3.66 -0.01 -19.39
CA ILE A 249 -5.02 0.03 -18.86
C ILE A 249 -5.72 -1.31 -19.11
N ASN A 250 -5.65 -1.85 -20.34
CA ASN A 250 -6.27 -3.12 -20.67
C ASN A 250 -5.67 -4.29 -19.87
N GLU A 251 -4.35 -4.35 -19.74
CA GLU A 251 -3.67 -5.36 -18.92
C GLU A 251 -4.08 -5.25 -17.45
N ARG A 252 -4.22 -4.03 -16.92
CA ARG A 252 -4.67 -3.78 -15.55
C ARG A 252 -6.11 -4.24 -15.34
N ILE A 253 -7.03 -3.90 -16.25
CA ILE A 253 -8.42 -4.37 -16.22
C ILE A 253 -8.47 -5.90 -16.23
N ASN A 254 -7.78 -6.53 -17.18
CA ASN A 254 -7.73 -7.98 -17.30
C ASN A 254 -7.17 -8.66 -16.07
N LYS A 255 -6.10 -8.08 -15.47
CA LYS A 255 -5.52 -8.59 -14.22
C LYS A 255 -6.56 -8.65 -13.11
N PHE A 256 -7.23 -7.54 -12.82
CA PHE A 256 -8.20 -7.49 -11.72
C PHE A 256 -9.46 -8.31 -12.01
N SER A 257 -9.91 -8.36 -13.26
CA SER A 257 -11.06 -9.18 -13.66
C SER A 257 -10.80 -10.69 -13.59
N SER A 258 -9.52 -11.11 -13.70
CA SER A 258 -9.13 -12.52 -13.61
C SER A 258 -8.82 -13.00 -12.20
N MET A 259 -8.87 -12.10 -11.20
CA MET A 259 -8.62 -12.48 -9.80
C MET A 259 -9.82 -13.23 -9.24
N GLY A 260 -9.53 -14.36 -8.58
CA GLY A 260 -10.54 -15.20 -7.95
C GLY A 260 -10.68 -16.57 -8.61
N VAL A 261 -11.53 -17.42 -8.02
CA VAL A 261 -11.89 -18.73 -8.56
C VAL A 261 -13.38 -18.67 -8.87
N THR A 262 -13.73 -18.77 -10.14
CA THR A 262 -15.12 -18.97 -10.59
C THR A 262 -15.30 -20.47 -10.80
N ASN A 263 -16.29 -21.07 -10.16
CA ASN A 263 -16.79 -22.41 -10.54
C ASN A 263 -17.80 -22.18 -11.65
N ASP A 264 -17.35 -22.28 -12.88
CA ASP A 264 -18.25 -22.36 -14.05
C ASP A 264 -18.85 -23.75 -14.17
#